data_edb4325c18576e7a2d781c5ef1ebb990
#
_entry.id   edb4325c18576e7a2d781c5ef1ebb990
#
_cell.length_a   1.000
_cell.length_b   1.000
_cell.length_c   1.000
_cell.angle_alpha   90.00
_cell.angle_beta   90.00
_cell.angle_gamma   90.00
#
_symmetry.space_group_name_H-M   'P 1'
#
loop_
_entity.id
_entity.type
_entity.pdbx_description
1 polymer ?
#
loop_
_entity_poly.entity_id
_entity_poly.type
_entity_poly.pdbx_seq_one_letter_code
_entity_poly.pdbx_strand_id
1 'polypeptide(L)'
;MDALWTQATIYRQQLPFRQTMQFGEHRVALRESLILELALSDGRTGVGEIAPLPGFSQESLEQATQQLYSYLQGSLQQPLFPSVAFGLDCALTGPVPDVALSHDCPLLGIDASRDQRVLQDKQLQLAKFKAARQAPDQDIEQIQALLIANPKLRLRLDANRGWSWEQAVKVLGNIDVERIDYIEEPLQSSELCPMLAERCQIGIALDESLQRASYRYHYFAGLKALVIKPSLVGGWQYISSLISQANQDGVVTTFSSAYESELGLRWIQTLSQRYSPQQTPGLDTLAAFATSDPQREVIAEFSHPVTPR
;
A
#
# COMPACT_ATOMS: atom_id res chain seq x y z
N MET A 1 34.52 3.50 1.20
CA MET A 1 33.21 4.14 1.00
C MET A 1 32.91 4.87 2.30
N ASP A 2 32.78 6.18 2.25
CA ASP A 2 32.39 6.97 3.42
C ASP A 2 31.01 6.49 3.87
N ALA A 3 30.82 6.34 5.19
CA ALA A 3 29.54 5.91 5.75
C ALA A 3 28.44 6.92 5.35
N LEU A 4 27.30 6.44 4.86
CA LEU A 4 26.19 7.30 4.45
C LEU A 4 25.51 7.98 5.65
N TRP A 5 25.73 7.47 6.86
CA TRP A 5 25.17 7.98 8.12
C TRP A 5 26.19 7.82 9.27
N THR A 6 26.04 8.62 10.31
CA THR A 6 26.92 8.65 11.48
C THR A 6 26.25 8.14 12.75
N GLN A 7 24.95 8.35 12.88
CA GLN A 7 24.14 7.87 14.01
C GLN A 7 22.79 7.37 13.49
N ALA A 8 22.26 6.32 14.09
CA ALA A 8 20.92 5.80 13.85
C ALA A 8 20.18 5.64 15.17
N THR A 9 18.97 6.15 15.23
CA THR A 9 18.04 5.96 16.35
C THR A 9 16.79 5.23 15.85
N ILE A 10 16.38 4.20 16.56
CA ILE A 10 15.21 3.41 16.22
C ILE A 10 14.15 3.60 17.30
N TYR A 11 12.95 3.98 16.86
CA TYR A 11 11.78 4.08 17.72
C TYR A 11 10.81 2.96 17.39
N ARG A 12 10.19 2.37 18.38
CA ARG A 12 8.95 1.62 18.22
C ARG A 12 7.80 2.61 18.24
N GLN A 13 6.95 2.54 17.23
CA GLN A 13 5.79 3.40 17.08
C GLN A 13 4.51 2.59 17.23
N GLN A 14 3.51 3.14 17.90
CA GLN A 14 2.21 2.53 18.12
C GLN A 14 1.09 3.50 17.80
N LEU A 15 0.13 3.05 16.96
CA LEU A 15 -1.08 3.75 16.58
C LEU A 15 -2.30 2.85 16.80
N PRO A 16 -3.21 3.18 17.73
CA PRO A 16 -4.42 2.41 17.95
C PRO A 16 -5.39 2.59 16.78
N PHE A 17 -5.96 1.50 16.29
CA PHE A 17 -7.10 1.55 15.38
C PHE A 17 -8.37 1.98 16.12
N ARG A 18 -9.31 2.65 15.44
CA ARG A 18 -10.64 2.99 16.00
C ARG A 18 -11.45 1.77 16.38
N GLN A 19 -11.25 0.70 15.64
CA GLN A 19 -11.83 -0.63 15.89
C GLN A 19 -10.79 -1.68 15.50
N THR A 20 -10.88 -2.85 16.11
CA THR A 20 -10.01 -3.97 15.77
C THR A 20 -10.17 -4.32 14.30
N MET A 21 -9.06 -4.25 13.55
CA MET A 21 -9.01 -4.60 12.14
C MET A 21 -8.78 -6.10 11.98
N GLN A 22 -9.30 -6.65 10.88
CA GLN A 22 -9.06 -8.04 10.49
C GLN A 22 -8.18 -8.05 9.24
N PHE A 23 -6.98 -8.64 9.36
CA PHE A 23 -6.01 -8.80 8.27
C PHE A 23 -5.71 -10.30 8.10
N GLY A 24 -6.33 -10.94 7.11
CA GLY A 24 -6.32 -12.40 7.02
C GLY A 24 -6.87 -13.02 8.31
N GLU A 25 -6.09 -13.87 8.98
CA GLU A 25 -6.45 -14.49 10.27
C GLU A 25 -6.09 -13.62 11.49
N HIS A 26 -5.39 -12.49 11.28
CA HIS A 26 -4.91 -11.64 12.35
C HIS A 26 -5.94 -10.57 12.74
N ARG A 27 -6.21 -10.46 14.05
CA ARG A 27 -7.00 -9.37 14.63
C ARG A 27 -6.04 -8.35 15.25
N VAL A 28 -6.03 -7.14 14.71
CA VAL A 28 -5.07 -6.10 15.06
C VAL A 28 -5.81 -4.88 15.60
N ALA A 29 -5.64 -4.60 16.89
CA ALA A 29 -6.18 -3.39 17.52
C ALA A 29 -5.18 -2.24 17.53
N LEU A 30 -3.88 -2.55 17.44
CA LEU A 30 -2.78 -1.61 17.51
C LEU A 30 -1.86 -1.81 16.30
N ARG A 31 -1.66 -0.75 15.52
CA ARG A 31 -0.68 -0.74 14.44
C ARG A 31 0.70 -0.42 15.01
N GLU A 32 1.61 -1.36 14.90
CA GLU A 32 2.99 -1.19 15.33
C GLU A 32 3.91 -1.07 14.12
N SER A 33 4.91 -0.18 14.22
CA SER A 33 5.96 0.01 13.22
C SER A 33 7.26 0.47 13.89
N LEU A 34 8.35 0.53 13.13
CA LEU A 34 9.58 1.18 13.56
C LEU A 34 9.75 2.48 12.79
N ILE A 35 10.24 3.50 13.49
CA ILE A 35 10.77 4.71 12.87
C ILE A 35 12.28 4.66 12.98
N LEU A 36 12.94 4.77 11.83
CA LEU A 36 14.39 4.88 11.73
C LEU A 36 14.75 6.34 11.46
N GLU A 37 15.52 6.94 12.36
CA GLU A 37 16.18 8.23 12.16
C GLU A 37 17.66 8.03 11.92
N LEU A 38 18.21 8.66 10.89
CA LEU A 38 19.62 8.63 10.53
C LEU A 38 20.19 10.04 10.53
N ALA A 39 21.26 10.28 11.29
CA ALA A 39 22.10 11.43 11.07
C ALA A 39 22.96 11.15 9.83
N LEU A 40 22.61 11.76 8.70
CA LEU A 40 23.31 11.55 7.43
C LEU A 40 24.66 12.28 7.41
N SER A 41 25.60 11.76 6.65
CA SER A 41 26.97 12.32 6.57
C SER A 41 27.01 13.71 5.92
N ASP A 42 25.94 14.14 5.25
CA ASP A 42 25.77 15.48 4.69
C ASP A 42 25.14 16.49 5.68
N GLY A 43 24.89 16.07 6.91
CA GLY A 43 24.31 16.89 7.99
C GLY A 43 22.78 16.91 8.04
N ARG A 44 22.10 16.24 7.11
CA ARG A 44 20.63 16.09 7.17
C ARG A 44 20.23 14.98 8.14
N THR A 45 18.99 15.05 8.62
CA THR A 45 18.35 13.93 9.32
C THR A 45 17.45 13.19 8.34
N GLY A 46 17.74 11.92 8.12
CA GLY A 46 16.89 11.04 7.32
C GLY A 46 15.90 10.29 8.19
N VAL A 47 14.67 10.11 7.71
CA VAL A 47 13.61 9.43 8.48
C VAL A 47 12.81 8.49 7.59
N GLY A 48 12.64 7.24 8.04
CA GLY A 48 11.84 6.24 7.38
C GLY A 48 10.98 5.43 8.33
N GLU A 49 9.86 4.92 7.84
CA GLU A 49 8.98 4.01 8.57
C GLU A 49 9.12 2.58 8.04
N ILE A 50 9.35 1.63 8.94
CA ILE A 50 9.40 0.20 8.68
C ILE A 50 8.14 -0.41 9.28
N ALA A 51 7.18 -0.76 8.41
CA ALA A 51 5.82 -1.04 8.83
C ALA A 51 5.29 -2.36 8.25
N PRO A 52 5.83 -3.51 8.65
CA PRO A 52 5.27 -4.79 8.23
C PRO A 52 3.82 -4.90 8.69
N LEU A 53 2.92 -5.37 7.82
CA LEU A 53 1.50 -5.52 8.13
C LEU A 53 1.19 -7.00 8.42
N PRO A 54 0.75 -7.34 9.64
CA PRO A 54 0.39 -8.72 9.98
C PRO A 54 -0.63 -9.31 8.98
N GLY A 55 -0.39 -10.53 8.52
CA GLY A 55 -1.24 -11.22 7.54
C GLY A 55 -0.97 -10.87 6.07
N PHE A 56 -0.15 -9.86 5.79
CA PHE A 56 0.23 -9.46 4.44
C PHE A 56 1.74 -9.45 4.22
N SER A 57 2.52 -8.92 5.16
CA SER A 57 3.98 -8.92 5.05
C SER A 57 4.56 -10.31 5.17
N GLN A 58 5.71 -10.52 4.53
CA GLN A 58 6.49 -11.75 4.64
C GLN A 58 7.13 -11.89 6.02
N GLU A 59 7.44 -10.75 6.64
CA GLU A 59 8.11 -10.62 7.93
C GLU A 59 7.18 -10.11 9.03
N SER A 60 7.50 -10.48 10.27
CA SER A 60 6.94 -9.86 11.47
C SER A 60 7.72 -8.59 11.83
N LEU A 61 7.17 -7.75 12.73
CA LEU A 61 7.87 -6.58 13.26
C LEU A 61 9.16 -6.98 13.97
N GLU A 62 9.16 -8.10 14.68
CA GLU A 62 10.35 -8.61 15.36
C GLU A 62 11.45 -9.01 14.37
N GLN A 63 11.10 -9.74 13.30
CA GLN A 63 12.03 -10.09 12.24
C GLN A 63 12.57 -8.85 11.52
N ALA A 64 11.74 -7.86 11.24
CA ALA A 64 12.15 -6.59 10.66
C ALA A 64 13.13 -5.84 11.59
N THR A 65 12.86 -5.85 12.91
CA THR A 65 13.74 -5.24 13.92
C THR A 65 15.12 -5.91 13.94
N GLN A 66 15.18 -7.23 13.99
CA GLN A 66 16.42 -7.99 13.99
C GLN A 66 17.22 -7.77 12.70
N GLN A 67 16.55 -7.74 11.57
CA GLN A 67 17.19 -7.50 10.28
C GLN A 67 17.75 -6.07 10.18
N LEU A 68 16.99 -5.07 10.66
CA LEU A 68 17.47 -3.69 10.73
C LEU A 68 18.71 -3.56 11.61
N TYR A 69 18.72 -4.21 12.78
CA TYR A 69 19.90 -4.22 13.65
C TYR A 69 21.12 -4.83 12.95
N SER A 70 20.92 -5.98 12.30
CA SER A 70 21.99 -6.64 11.54
C SER A 70 22.52 -5.76 10.40
N TYR A 71 21.65 -5.02 9.72
CA TYR A 71 22.07 -4.06 8.70
C TYR A 71 22.90 -2.92 9.29
N LEU A 72 22.44 -2.29 10.36
CA LEU A 72 23.14 -1.17 11.00
C LEU A 72 24.49 -1.57 11.63
N GLN A 73 24.63 -2.82 12.05
CA GLN A 73 25.88 -3.41 12.55
C GLN A 73 26.82 -3.91 11.45
N GLY A 74 26.40 -3.84 10.18
CA GLY A 74 27.19 -4.34 9.05
C GLY A 74 27.31 -5.88 8.99
N SER A 75 26.43 -6.61 9.68
CA SER A 75 26.46 -8.07 9.78
C SER A 75 25.39 -8.78 8.92
N LEU A 76 24.61 -8.02 8.13
CA LEU A 76 23.53 -8.56 7.30
C LEU A 76 24.07 -9.44 6.17
N GLN A 77 23.60 -10.69 6.07
CA GLN A 77 23.99 -11.68 5.05
C GLN A 77 22.89 -12.08 4.07
N GLN A 78 21.70 -11.52 4.17
CA GLN A 78 20.54 -11.88 3.36
C GLN A 78 19.86 -10.63 2.78
N PRO A 79 19.07 -10.77 1.70
CA PRO A 79 18.28 -9.65 1.19
C PRO A 79 17.36 -9.06 2.24
N LEU A 80 17.14 -7.74 2.18
CA LEU A 80 16.24 -7.04 3.08
C LEU A 80 14.77 -7.48 2.86
N PHE A 81 14.04 -7.58 3.96
CA PHE A 81 12.59 -7.67 3.91
C PHE A 81 11.98 -6.42 3.26
N PRO A 82 10.80 -6.54 2.62
CA PRO A 82 10.20 -5.42 1.91
C PRO A 82 10.04 -4.16 2.74
N SER A 83 9.50 -4.25 3.96
CA SER A 83 9.30 -3.08 4.82
C SER A 83 10.62 -2.46 5.27
N VAL A 84 11.63 -3.29 5.57
CA VAL A 84 12.96 -2.81 5.96
C VAL A 84 13.65 -2.10 4.81
N ALA A 85 13.59 -2.66 3.59
CA ALA A 85 14.16 -2.05 2.40
C ALA A 85 13.53 -0.68 2.12
N PHE A 86 12.19 -0.60 2.18
CA PHE A 86 11.48 0.66 1.94
C PHE A 86 11.80 1.71 2.99
N GLY A 87 11.74 1.37 4.28
CA GLY A 87 12.04 2.31 5.36
C GLY A 87 13.49 2.80 5.35
N LEU A 88 14.46 1.92 5.03
CA LEU A 88 15.87 2.30 4.86
C LEU A 88 16.06 3.25 3.68
N ASP A 89 15.47 2.97 2.52
CA ASP A 89 15.56 3.84 1.36
C ASP A 89 15.00 5.24 1.64
N CYS A 90 13.88 5.32 2.39
CA CYS A 90 13.32 6.58 2.85
C CYS A 90 14.31 7.33 3.76
N ALA A 91 14.82 6.66 4.80
CA ALA A 91 15.74 7.27 5.77
C ALA A 91 17.06 7.71 5.12
N LEU A 92 17.59 6.94 4.16
CA LEU A 92 18.81 7.30 3.44
C LEU A 92 18.60 8.44 2.44
N THR A 93 17.38 8.71 2.02
CA THR A 93 17.06 9.83 1.10
C THR A 93 17.06 11.17 1.83
N GLY A 94 16.59 11.22 3.08
CA GLY A 94 16.59 12.45 3.85
C GLY A 94 15.37 12.62 4.77
N PRO A 95 14.99 13.86 5.08
CA PRO A 95 13.87 14.14 5.97
C PRO A 95 12.54 13.71 5.34
N VAL A 96 11.54 13.53 6.19
CA VAL A 96 10.17 13.26 5.74
C VAL A 96 9.73 14.37 4.79
N PRO A 97 9.22 14.05 3.59
CA PRO A 97 8.79 15.06 2.65
C PRO A 97 7.65 15.93 3.20
N ASP A 98 7.73 17.24 2.99
CA ASP A 98 6.63 18.14 3.27
C ASP A 98 5.67 18.17 2.07
N VAL A 99 4.78 17.20 2.03
CA VAL A 99 3.80 17.00 0.95
C VAL A 99 2.42 16.77 1.55
N ALA A 100 1.41 17.41 0.96
CA ALA A 100 0.03 17.15 1.31
C ALA A 100 -0.40 15.76 0.80
N LEU A 101 -1.14 15.04 1.64
CA LEU A 101 -1.70 13.74 1.25
C LEU A 101 -2.93 13.95 0.34
N SER A 102 -3.02 13.13 -0.71
CA SER A 102 -4.21 13.08 -1.55
C SER A 102 -5.35 12.35 -0.84
N HIS A 103 -6.56 12.93 -0.93
CA HIS A 103 -7.81 12.32 -0.47
C HIS A 103 -8.78 12.05 -1.63
N ASP A 104 -8.29 12.11 -2.87
CA ASP A 104 -9.12 12.06 -4.08
C ASP A 104 -9.62 10.66 -4.44
N CYS A 105 -9.20 9.63 -3.70
CA CYS A 105 -9.68 8.25 -3.84
C CYS A 105 -10.06 7.68 -2.46
N PRO A 106 -11.18 8.10 -1.89
CA PRO A 106 -11.64 7.61 -0.59
C PRO A 106 -11.97 6.11 -0.64
N LEU A 107 -11.75 5.45 0.50
CA LEU A 107 -12.05 4.04 0.67
C LEU A 107 -13.49 3.87 1.17
N LEU A 108 -14.32 3.17 0.40
CA LEU A 108 -15.72 2.87 0.67
C LEU A 108 -15.94 1.38 0.98
N GLY A 109 -17.11 1.04 1.53
CA GLY A 109 -17.50 -0.35 1.85
C GLY A 109 -16.98 -0.85 3.19
N ILE A 110 -16.53 0.06 4.07
CA ILE A 110 -16.04 -0.27 5.42
C ILE A 110 -16.96 0.30 6.52
N ASP A 111 -17.37 1.56 6.37
CA ASP A 111 -18.20 2.29 7.32
C ASP A 111 -19.31 3.03 6.55
N ALA A 112 -20.54 2.49 6.63
CA ALA A 112 -21.68 3.02 5.91
C ALA A 112 -21.97 4.49 6.26
N SER A 113 -21.76 4.91 7.52
CA SER A 113 -21.99 6.30 7.94
C SER A 113 -20.95 7.26 7.37
N ARG A 114 -19.70 6.80 7.24
CA ARG A 114 -18.63 7.56 6.56
C ARG A 114 -18.88 7.59 5.06
N ASP A 115 -19.24 6.46 4.46
CA ASP A 115 -19.51 6.34 3.04
C ASP A 115 -20.62 7.30 2.60
N GLN A 116 -21.71 7.41 3.38
CA GLN A 116 -22.77 8.38 3.11
C GLN A 116 -22.27 9.82 3.11
N ARG A 117 -21.38 10.18 4.04
CA ARG A 117 -20.79 11.53 4.10
C ARG A 117 -19.90 11.81 2.89
N VAL A 118 -19.04 10.85 2.54
CA VAL A 118 -18.15 10.94 1.36
C VAL A 118 -18.97 11.12 0.07
N LEU A 119 -20.07 10.41 -0.06
CA LEU A 119 -20.96 10.48 -1.23
C LEU A 119 -21.78 11.77 -1.32
N GLN A 120 -21.81 12.61 -0.28
CA GLN A 120 -22.39 13.95 -0.37
C GLN A 120 -21.56 14.88 -1.26
N ASP A 121 -20.27 14.58 -1.42
CA ASP A 121 -19.41 15.29 -2.37
C ASP A 121 -19.76 14.89 -3.81
N LYS A 122 -20.53 15.74 -4.48
CA LYS A 122 -20.91 15.55 -5.88
C LYS A 122 -19.78 15.79 -6.89
N GLN A 123 -18.62 16.27 -6.43
CA GLN A 123 -17.42 16.42 -7.24
C GLN A 123 -16.53 15.18 -7.22
N LEU A 124 -16.81 14.21 -6.33
CA LEU A 124 -16.07 12.96 -6.25
C LEU A 124 -16.13 12.21 -7.58
N GLN A 125 -14.96 11.98 -8.17
CA GLN A 125 -14.83 11.31 -9.48
C GLN A 125 -14.29 9.89 -9.37
N LEU A 126 -13.58 9.56 -8.28
CA LEU A 126 -12.97 8.28 -8.08
C LEU A 126 -13.10 7.84 -6.62
N ALA A 127 -13.41 6.56 -6.38
CA ALA A 127 -13.34 5.96 -5.06
C ALA A 127 -12.90 4.49 -5.17
N LYS A 128 -12.32 3.97 -4.11
CA LYS A 128 -12.03 2.55 -3.97
C LYS A 128 -13.14 1.90 -3.14
N PHE A 129 -13.70 0.79 -3.62
CA PHE A 129 -14.76 0.04 -2.93
C PHE A 129 -14.26 -1.34 -2.53
N LYS A 130 -14.38 -1.69 -1.24
CA LYS A 130 -14.04 -3.01 -0.70
C LYS A 130 -15.16 -3.99 -1.02
N ALA A 131 -14.96 -4.80 -2.05
CA ALA A 131 -15.86 -5.85 -2.50
C ALA A 131 -15.55 -7.20 -1.84
N ALA A 132 -16.34 -8.22 -2.13
CA ALA A 132 -16.17 -9.61 -1.67
C ALA A 132 -16.16 -9.81 -0.14
N ARG A 133 -16.67 -8.84 0.61
CA ARG A 133 -16.84 -8.92 2.07
C ARG A 133 -18.20 -9.47 2.49
N GLN A 134 -19.11 -9.55 1.56
CA GLN A 134 -20.48 -9.98 1.74
C GLN A 134 -20.94 -10.82 0.56
N ALA A 135 -22.21 -11.21 0.53
CA ALA A 135 -22.78 -11.97 -0.58
C ALA A 135 -22.70 -11.15 -1.89
N PRO A 136 -22.49 -11.80 -3.05
CA PRO A 136 -22.40 -11.11 -4.35
C PRO A 136 -23.56 -10.18 -4.67
N ASP A 137 -24.78 -10.54 -4.27
CA ASP A 137 -25.97 -9.70 -4.51
C ASP A 137 -25.90 -8.38 -3.72
N GLN A 138 -25.34 -8.41 -2.51
CA GLN A 138 -25.13 -7.21 -1.71
C GLN A 138 -24.02 -6.31 -2.31
N ASP A 139 -22.93 -6.91 -2.83
CA ASP A 139 -21.92 -6.14 -3.56
C ASP A 139 -22.54 -5.45 -4.79
N ILE A 140 -23.37 -6.16 -5.57
CA ILE A 140 -24.07 -5.61 -6.74
C ILE A 140 -24.96 -4.42 -6.33
N GLU A 141 -25.82 -4.61 -5.32
CA GLU A 141 -26.72 -3.55 -4.83
C GLU A 141 -25.96 -2.31 -4.38
N GLN A 142 -24.88 -2.48 -3.62
CA GLN A 142 -24.08 -1.37 -3.12
C GLN A 142 -23.35 -0.65 -4.25
N ILE A 143 -22.70 -1.38 -5.15
CA ILE A 143 -22.00 -0.77 -6.30
C ILE A 143 -22.98 0.00 -7.18
N GLN A 144 -24.13 -0.58 -7.50
CA GLN A 144 -25.16 0.09 -8.29
C GLN A 144 -25.66 1.36 -7.58
N ALA A 145 -25.94 1.28 -6.28
CA ALA A 145 -26.39 2.44 -5.50
C ALA A 145 -25.36 3.58 -5.50
N LEU A 146 -24.06 3.27 -5.36
CA LEU A 146 -22.98 4.24 -5.45
C LEU A 146 -22.93 4.93 -6.81
N LEU A 147 -23.01 4.15 -7.88
CA LEU A 147 -22.94 4.65 -9.26
C LEU A 147 -24.19 5.48 -9.63
N ILE A 148 -25.37 5.12 -9.13
CA ILE A 148 -26.61 5.90 -9.31
C ILE A 148 -26.54 7.22 -8.53
N ALA A 149 -26.08 7.18 -7.28
CA ALA A 149 -26.00 8.37 -6.41
C ALA A 149 -25.04 9.44 -6.96
N ASN A 150 -23.99 9.05 -7.67
CA ASN A 150 -23.04 9.95 -8.29
C ASN A 150 -22.72 9.54 -9.73
N PRO A 151 -23.35 10.17 -10.74
CA PRO A 151 -23.18 9.82 -12.16
C PRO A 151 -21.77 9.98 -12.71
N LYS A 152 -20.90 10.78 -12.05
CA LYS A 152 -19.48 11.00 -12.47
C LYS A 152 -18.51 10.03 -11.81
N LEU A 153 -18.96 9.33 -10.77
CA LEU A 153 -18.10 8.44 -9.99
C LEU A 153 -17.64 7.25 -10.82
N ARG A 154 -16.35 6.99 -10.79
CA ARG A 154 -15.73 5.73 -11.20
C ARG A 154 -15.28 4.97 -9.95
N LEU A 155 -15.26 3.65 -10.00
CA LEU A 155 -14.85 2.83 -8.88
C LEU A 155 -13.60 2.00 -9.24
N ARG A 156 -12.71 1.85 -8.29
CA ARG A 156 -11.72 0.78 -8.21
C ARG A 156 -12.28 -0.25 -7.25
N LEU A 157 -12.54 -1.46 -7.73
CA LEU A 157 -13.03 -2.53 -6.87
C LEU A 157 -11.85 -3.30 -6.28
N ASP A 158 -11.89 -3.55 -4.98
CA ASP A 158 -10.86 -4.33 -4.30
C ASP A 158 -11.50 -5.55 -3.64
N ALA A 159 -11.33 -6.69 -4.27
CA ALA A 159 -11.93 -7.94 -3.84
C ALA A 159 -11.01 -8.78 -2.93
N ASN A 160 -9.74 -8.42 -2.77
CA ASN A 160 -8.76 -9.13 -1.95
C ASN A 160 -8.82 -10.68 -2.12
N ARG A 161 -8.97 -11.14 -3.36
CA ARG A 161 -9.11 -12.57 -3.74
C ARG A 161 -10.34 -13.27 -3.16
N GLY A 162 -11.35 -12.51 -2.76
CA GLY A 162 -12.50 -13.05 -2.04
C GLY A 162 -13.56 -13.72 -2.91
N TRP A 163 -13.55 -13.54 -4.23
CA TRP A 163 -14.55 -14.15 -5.10
C TRP A 163 -14.11 -15.49 -5.71
N SER A 164 -15.08 -16.41 -5.84
CA SER A 164 -14.96 -17.50 -6.80
C SER A 164 -15.15 -16.98 -8.24
N TRP A 165 -14.83 -17.80 -9.22
CA TRP A 165 -15.09 -17.49 -10.63
C TRP A 165 -16.56 -17.11 -10.88
N GLU A 166 -17.50 -17.93 -10.39
CA GLU A 166 -18.95 -17.73 -10.57
C GLU A 166 -19.41 -16.45 -9.89
N GLN A 167 -18.89 -16.14 -8.70
CA GLN A 167 -19.20 -14.91 -7.98
C GLN A 167 -18.70 -13.68 -8.73
N ALA A 168 -17.46 -13.70 -9.20
CA ALA A 168 -16.87 -12.60 -9.98
C ALA A 168 -17.68 -12.35 -11.27
N VAL A 169 -17.98 -13.40 -12.03
CA VAL A 169 -18.79 -13.30 -13.27
C VAL A 169 -20.20 -12.77 -12.96
N LYS A 170 -20.81 -13.24 -11.86
CA LYS A 170 -22.13 -12.75 -11.43
C LYS A 170 -22.09 -11.25 -11.09
N VAL A 171 -21.14 -10.81 -10.28
CA VAL A 171 -21.03 -9.39 -9.88
C VAL A 171 -20.78 -8.52 -11.10
N LEU A 172 -19.75 -8.85 -11.89
CA LEU A 172 -19.34 -8.05 -13.04
C LEU A 172 -20.37 -8.04 -14.17
N GLY A 173 -21.17 -9.09 -14.30
CA GLY A 173 -22.27 -9.16 -15.26
C GLY A 173 -23.53 -8.35 -14.88
N ASN A 174 -23.60 -7.84 -13.64
CA ASN A 174 -24.74 -7.10 -13.11
C ASN A 174 -24.42 -5.67 -12.66
N ILE A 175 -23.23 -5.15 -12.96
CA ILE A 175 -22.84 -3.76 -12.70
C ILE A 175 -22.43 -3.06 -13.99
N ASP A 176 -22.35 -1.73 -13.97
CA ASP A 176 -21.82 -0.93 -15.08
C ASP A 176 -20.28 -0.98 -15.09
N VAL A 177 -19.71 -1.95 -15.80
CA VAL A 177 -18.25 -2.15 -15.88
C VAL A 177 -17.51 -1.02 -16.58
N GLU A 178 -18.17 -0.20 -17.41
CA GLU A 178 -17.54 0.97 -18.05
C GLU A 178 -17.16 2.04 -17.04
N ARG A 179 -17.82 2.03 -15.89
CA ARG A 179 -17.55 2.93 -14.75
C ARG A 179 -16.63 2.32 -13.69
N ILE A 180 -16.12 1.12 -13.95
CA ILE A 180 -15.08 0.51 -13.12
C ILE A 180 -13.72 0.82 -13.75
N ASP A 181 -12.84 1.44 -12.98
CA ASP A 181 -11.49 1.78 -13.43
C ASP A 181 -10.67 0.50 -13.63
N TYR A 182 -10.69 -0.36 -12.64
CA TYR A 182 -10.16 -1.73 -12.64
C TYR A 182 -10.67 -2.49 -11.42
N ILE A 183 -10.41 -3.80 -11.40
CA ILE A 183 -10.66 -4.64 -10.23
C ILE A 183 -9.34 -5.24 -9.72
N GLU A 184 -9.06 -5.05 -8.42
CA GLU A 184 -7.87 -5.54 -7.76
C GLU A 184 -8.10 -6.97 -7.27
N GLU A 185 -7.19 -7.87 -7.64
CA GLU A 185 -7.12 -9.26 -7.17
C GLU A 185 -8.52 -9.90 -6.99
N PRO A 186 -9.31 -10.04 -8.07
CA PRO A 186 -10.70 -10.50 -7.96
C PRO A 186 -10.83 -11.92 -7.45
N LEU A 187 -9.91 -12.81 -7.83
CA LEU A 187 -10.02 -14.25 -7.67
C LEU A 187 -8.97 -14.82 -6.71
N GLN A 188 -9.31 -15.90 -6.02
CA GLN A 188 -8.36 -16.68 -5.22
C GLN A 188 -7.17 -17.17 -6.06
N SER A 189 -7.44 -17.62 -7.30
CA SER A 189 -6.41 -17.99 -8.27
C SER A 189 -6.19 -16.84 -9.26
N SER A 190 -5.05 -16.15 -9.12
CA SER A 190 -4.66 -15.07 -10.03
C SER A 190 -4.42 -15.54 -11.47
N GLU A 191 -4.19 -16.86 -11.68
CA GLU A 191 -4.00 -17.47 -13.00
C GLU A 191 -5.25 -17.38 -13.89
N LEU A 192 -6.43 -17.25 -13.26
CA LEU A 192 -7.70 -17.09 -13.97
C LEU A 192 -8.03 -15.63 -14.31
N CYS A 193 -7.26 -14.66 -13.80
CA CYS A 193 -7.51 -13.25 -14.06
C CYS A 193 -7.51 -12.87 -15.54
N PRO A 194 -6.63 -13.39 -16.43
CA PRO A 194 -6.70 -13.11 -17.85
C PRO A 194 -8.03 -13.53 -18.49
N MET A 195 -8.53 -14.70 -18.13
CA MET A 195 -9.81 -15.21 -18.60
C MET A 195 -11.00 -14.37 -18.10
N LEU A 196 -10.93 -13.91 -16.83
CA LEU A 196 -11.97 -13.04 -16.26
C LEU A 196 -11.98 -11.68 -16.96
N ALA A 197 -10.80 -11.11 -17.23
CA ALA A 197 -10.66 -9.85 -17.96
C ALA A 197 -11.32 -9.93 -19.34
N GLU A 198 -11.04 -10.97 -20.09
CA GLU A 198 -11.63 -11.23 -21.40
C GLU A 198 -13.14 -11.46 -21.30
N ARG A 199 -13.58 -12.33 -20.37
CA ARG A 199 -15.00 -12.71 -20.23
C ARG A 199 -15.90 -11.55 -19.84
N CYS A 200 -15.41 -10.68 -18.95
CA CYS A 200 -16.19 -9.57 -18.38
C CYS A 200 -15.82 -8.21 -18.98
N GLN A 201 -14.86 -8.14 -19.91
CA GLN A 201 -14.35 -6.90 -20.50
C GLN A 201 -13.92 -5.88 -19.45
N ILE A 202 -13.21 -6.35 -18.42
CA ILE A 202 -12.77 -5.54 -17.26
C ILE A 202 -11.26 -5.49 -17.15
N GLY A 203 -10.70 -4.35 -16.74
CA GLY A 203 -9.28 -4.23 -16.36
C GLY A 203 -8.98 -4.89 -15.02
N ILE A 204 -7.92 -5.67 -14.95
CA ILE A 204 -7.42 -6.30 -13.72
C ILE A 204 -6.26 -5.48 -13.16
N ALA A 205 -6.21 -5.32 -11.84
CA ALA A 205 -5.05 -4.82 -11.14
C ALA A 205 -4.47 -5.89 -10.22
N LEU A 206 -3.13 -5.93 -10.13
CA LEU A 206 -2.41 -6.81 -9.21
C LEU A 206 -1.97 -6.03 -7.98
N ASP A 207 -2.23 -6.58 -6.79
CA ASP A 207 -1.85 -6.07 -5.46
C ASP A 207 -1.11 -7.18 -4.67
N GLU A 208 -1.84 -8.12 -4.10
CA GLU A 208 -1.25 -9.21 -3.30
C GLU A 208 -0.32 -10.10 -4.12
N SER A 209 -0.50 -10.17 -5.42
CA SER A 209 0.43 -10.89 -6.30
C SER A 209 1.82 -10.30 -6.28
N LEU A 210 1.94 -8.96 -6.18
CA LEU A 210 3.24 -8.24 -6.14
C LEU A 210 4.03 -8.52 -4.86
N GLN A 211 3.35 -8.90 -3.78
CA GLN A 211 3.94 -9.09 -2.44
C GLN A 211 4.64 -10.44 -2.29
N ARG A 212 4.48 -11.34 -3.26
CA ARG A 212 5.14 -12.66 -3.22
C ARG A 212 6.64 -12.51 -3.54
N ALA A 213 7.50 -13.08 -2.73
CA ALA A 213 8.96 -13.07 -2.97
C ALA A 213 9.36 -13.65 -4.33
N SER A 214 8.56 -14.58 -4.85
CA SER A 214 8.77 -15.20 -6.17
C SER A 214 8.15 -14.39 -7.32
N TYR A 215 7.46 -13.29 -7.05
CA TYR A 215 6.81 -12.53 -8.12
C TYR A 215 7.85 -12.03 -9.14
N ARG A 216 7.50 -12.21 -10.41
CA ARG A 216 8.20 -11.61 -11.54
C ARG A 216 7.14 -10.99 -12.44
N TYR A 217 7.38 -9.75 -12.85
CA TYR A 217 6.44 -9.08 -13.75
C TYR A 217 6.25 -9.91 -15.01
N HIS A 218 5.02 -10.08 -15.39
CA HIS A 218 4.60 -10.61 -16.69
C HIS A 218 3.30 -9.95 -17.11
N TYR A 219 3.25 -9.55 -18.35
CA TYR A 219 2.05 -8.98 -18.96
C TYR A 219 1.07 -10.08 -19.35
N PHE A 220 -0.23 -9.79 -19.20
CA PHE A 220 -1.32 -10.55 -19.80
C PHE A 220 -2.40 -9.61 -20.33
N ALA A 221 -3.17 -10.05 -21.34
CA ALA A 221 -4.26 -9.26 -21.90
C ALA A 221 -5.32 -8.94 -20.82
N GLY A 222 -5.61 -7.66 -20.64
CA GLY A 222 -6.50 -7.17 -19.58
C GLY A 222 -5.80 -6.76 -18.27
N LEU A 223 -4.48 -6.95 -18.15
CA LEU A 223 -3.74 -6.34 -17.04
C LEU A 223 -3.74 -4.81 -17.23
N LYS A 224 -4.41 -4.11 -16.33
CA LYS A 224 -4.62 -2.67 -16.37
C LYS A 224 -3.69 -1.90 -15.46
N ALA A 225 -3.44 -2.43 -14.25
CA ALA A 225 -2.68 -1.71 -13.23
C ALA A 225 -1.85 -2.64 -12.34
N LEU A 226 -0.77 -2.07 -11.76
CA LEU A 226 -0.09 -2.61 -10.58
C LEU A 226 -0.37 -1.68 -9.41
N VAL A 227 -0.90 -2.22 -8.30
CA VAL A 227 -1.12 -1.49 -7.05
C VAL A 227 0.07 -1.70 -6.14
N ILE A 228 0.94 -0.71 -6.07
CA ILE A 228 2.21 -0.79 -5.35
C ILE A 228 2.02 -0.29 -3.93
N LYS A 229 2.21 -1.19 -2.96
CA LYS A 229 2.30 -0.89 -1.52
C LYS A 229 3.76 -1.03 -1.09
N PRO A 230 4.54 0.05 -1.02
CA PRO A 230 5.99 -0.02 -0.86
C PRO A 230 6.45 -0.85 0.33
N SER A 231 5.80 -0.72 1.50
CA SER A 231 6.11 -1.52 2.69
C SER A 231 5.91 -3.03 2.53
N LEU A 232 5.14 -3.46 1.52
CA LEU A 232 4.87 -4.88 1.22
C LEU A 232 5.62 -5.40 0.00
N VAL A 233 6.03 -4.49 -0.89
CA VAL A 233 6.67 -4.83 -2.18
C VAL A 233 8.19 -4.74 -2.09
N GLY A 234 8.75 -3.73 -1.39
CA GLY A 234 10.18 -3.60 -1.17
C GLY A 234 10.76 -2.23 -1.48
N GLY A 235 12.09 -2.19 -1.59
CA GLY A 235 12.84 -0.95 -1.80
C GLY A 235 12.67 -0.33 -3.21
N TRP A 236 13.19 0.88 -3.35
CA TRP A 236 12.98 1.72 -4.55
C TRP A 236 13.54 1.13 -5.83
N GLN A 237 14.66 0.42 -5.75
CA GLN A 237 15.24 -0.23 -6.92
C GLN A 237 14.29 -1.27 -7.53
N TYR A 238 13.67 -2.09 -6.67
CA TYR A 238 12.70 -3.08 -7.11
C TYR A 238 11.42 -2.43 -7.63
N ILE A 239 10.88 -1.44 -6.89
CA ILE A 239 9.69 -0.68 -7.31
C ILE A 239 9.91 -0.01 -8.67
N SER A 240 11.03 0.69 -8.88
CA SER A 240 11.32 1.34 -10.16
C SER A 240 11.50 0.35 -11.30
N SER A 241 12.03 -0.84 -11.04
CA SER A 241 12.10 -1.92 -12.03
C SER A 241 10.70 -2.41 -12.43
N LEU A 242 9.79 -2.61 -11.47
CA LEU A 242 8.40 -2.98 -11.75
C LEU A 242 7.68 -1.91 -12.59
N ILE A 243 7.84 -0.63 -12.21
CA ILE A 243 7.25 0.49 -12.93
C ILE A 243 7.77 0.55 -14.37
N SER A 244 9.08 0.38 -14.55
CA SER A 244 9.68 0.39 -15.90
C SER A 244 9.13 -0.72 -16.80
N GLN A 245 8.97 -1.93 -16.26
CA GLN A 245 8.41 -3.07 -17.00
C GLN A 245 6.92 -2.85 -17.32
N ALA A 246 6.13 -2.42 -16.34
CA ALA A 246 4.71 -2.12 -16.53
C ALA A 246 4.47 -1.06 -17.61
N ASN A 247 5.27 0.01 -17.59
CA ASN A 247 5.17 1.09 -18.57
C ASN A 247 5.46 0.62 -20.01
N GLN A 248 6.35 -0.36 -20.22
CA GLN A 248 6.63 -0.93 -21.53
C GLN A 248 5.41 -1.60 -22.15
N ASP A 249 4.53 -2.15 -21.32
CA ASP A 249 3.30 -2.83 -21.74
C ASP A 249 2.06 -1.91 -21.64
N GLY A 250 2.24 -0.63 -21.32
CA GLY A 250 1.12 0.31 -21.14
C GLY A 250 0.29 0.06 -19.87
N VAL A 251 0.80 -0.74 -18.94
CA VAL A 251 0.18 -1.01 -17.64
C VAL A 251 0.50 0.15 -16.70
N VAL A 252 -0.55 0.75 -16.11
CA VAL A 252 -0.36 1.85 -15.17
C VAL A 252 0.10 1.35 -13.80
N THR A 253 0.80 2.19 -13.05
CA THR A 253 1.15 1.90 -11.66
C THR A 253 0.42 2.87 -10.73
N THR A 254 -0.17 2.37 -9.66
CA THR A 254 -0.84 3.17 -8.64
C THR A 254 -0.23 2.84 -7.28
N PHE A 255 0.13 3.87 -6.52
CA PHE A 255 0.61 3.68 -5.15
C PHE A 255 -0.55 3.58 -4.17
N SER A 256 -0.40 2.73 -3.16
CA SER A 256 -1.41 2.53 -2.13
C SER A 256 -0.75 2.31 -0.77
N SER A 257 -1.51 2.56 0.28
CA SER A 257 -1.11 2.37 1.67
C SER A 257 -1.33 0.93 2.14
N ALA A 258 -0.47 0.50 3.08
CA ALA A 258 -0.64 -0.68 3.92
C ALA A 258 -0.83 -0.28 5.40
N TYR A 259 -1.60 0.77 5.66
CA TYR A 259 -1.83 1.36 6.98
C TYR A 259 -0.54 1.86 7.64
N GLU A 260 0.31 2.51 6.88
CA GLU A 260 1.43 3.29 7.40
C GLU A 260 0.90 4.50 8.19
N SER A 261 1.74 5.06 9.07
CA SER A 261 1.49 6.35 9.70
C SER A 261 1.54 7.50 8.67
N GLU A 262 1.19 8.71 9.09
CA GLU A 262 1.30 9.89 8.24
C GLU A 262 2.72 10.05 7.65
N LEU A 263 3.75 9.68 8.40
CA LEU A 263 5.14 9.70 7.96
C LEU A 263 5.36 8.81 6.74
N GLY A 264 4.95 7.55 6.82
CA GLY A 264 5.08 6.61 5.71
C GLY A 264 4.22 7.03 4.51
N LEU A 265 3.00 7.54 4.77
CA LEU A 265 2.12 8.03 3.70
C LEU A 265 2.72 9.20 2.93
N ARG A 266 3.42 10.14 3.57
CA ARG A 266 4.10 11.25 2.89
C ARG A 266 5.19 10.75 1.94
N TRP A 267 5.93 9.71 2.31
CA TRP A 267 6.87 9.05 1.42
C TRP A 267 6.16 8.39 0.23
N ILE A 268 5.06 7.66 0.47
CA ILE A 268 4.27 7.01 -0.59
C ILE A 268 3.67 8.06 -1.54
N GLN A 269 3.16 9.18 -1.00
CA GLN A 269 2.65 10.31 -1.79
C GLN A 269 3.74 10.89 -2.69
N THR A 270 4.95 11.06 -2.17
CA THR A 270 6.10 11.57 -2.94
C THR A 270 6.47 10.62 -4.07
N LEU A 271 6.49 9.31 -3.82
CA LEU A 271 6.72 8.31 -4.86
C LEU A 271 5.62 8.33 -5.92
N SER A 272 4.36 8.45 -5.51
CA SER A 272 3.22 8.57 -6.43
C SER A 272 3.37 9.77 -7.35
N GLN A 273 3.68 10.94 -6.81
CA GLN A 273 3.90 12.16 -7.60
C GLN A 273 5.07 12.04 -8.56
N ARG A 274 6.12 11.33 -8.16
CA ARG A 274 7.32 11.15 -8.98
C ARG A 274 7.15 10.14 -10.12
N TYR A 275 6.53 9.00 -9.83
CA TYR A 275 6.53 7.85 -10.74
C TYR A 275 5.19 7.61 -11.43
N SER A 276 4.10 8.11 -10.86
CA SER A 276 2.74 7.89 -11.36
C SER A 276 1.87 9.15 -11.21
N PRO A 277 2.34 10.33 -11.70
CA PRO A 277 1.68 11.63 -11.45
C PRO A 277 0.27 11.72 -12.05
N GLN A 278 -0.08 10.84 -13.00
CA GLN A 278 -1.38 10.79 -13.64
C GLN A 278 -2.36 9.85 -12.90
N GLN A 279 -1.90 9.16 -11.85
CA GLN A 279 -2.71 8.22 -11.11
C GLN A 279 -3.00 8.75 -9.70
N THR A 280 -4.25 8.69 -9.29
CA THR A 280 -4.64 9.02 -7.92
C THR A 280 -4.24 7.88 -6.99
N PRO A 281 -3.39 8.10 -5.97
CA PRO A 281 -2.99 7.06 -5.04
C PRO A 281 -4.10 6.70 -4.05
N GLY A 282 -4.07 5.48 -3.51
CA GLY A 282 -4.98 4.99 -2.48
C GLY A 282 -4.40 5.18 -1.07
N LEU A 283 -4.46 6.41 -0.52
CA LEU A 283 -3.82 6.75 0.77
C LEU A 283 -4.81 7.00 1.92
N ASP A 284 -6.11 6.77 1.70
CA ASP A 284 -7.17 7.11 2.65
C ASP A 284 -7.28 6.08 3.80
N THR A 285 -6.18 5.84 4.51
CA THR A 285 -6.12 4.87 5.62
C THR A 285 -5.98 5.52 7.00
N LEU A 286 -5.62 6.81 7.09
CA LEU A 286 -5.47 7.49 8.39
C LEU A 286 -6.78 7.55 9.18
N ALA A 287 -7.91 7.59 8.49
CA ALA A 287 -9.23 7.58 9.12
C ALA A 287 -9.51 6.31 9.95
N ALA A 288 -8.77 5.23 9.73
CA ALA A 288 -8.88 3.99 10.51
C ALA A 288 -8.27 4.11 11.91
N PHE A 289 -7.37 5.07 12.16
CA PHE A 289 -6.71 5.26 13.44
C PHE A 289 -7.54 6.13 14.39
N ALA A 290 -7.46 5.81 15.68
CA ALA A 290 -8.16 6.55 16.74
C ALA A 290 -7.53 7.92 17.01
N THR A 291 -6.26 8.08 16.71
CA THR A 291 -5.48 9.32 16.87
C THR A 291 -4.51 9.50 15.71
N SER A 292 -4.14 10.75 15.43
CA SER A 292 -3.04 11.09 14.53
C SER A 292 -1.70 11.22 15.27
N ASP A 293 -1.71 11.17 16.60
CA ASP A 293 -0.51 11.30 17.44
C ASP A 293 -0.04 9.90 17.90
N PRO A 294 1.00 9.34 17.25
CA PRO A 294 1.52 8.03 17.60
C PRO A 294 2.34 8.07 18.89
N GLN A 295 2.23 7.03 19.69
CA GLN A 295 3.16 6.81 20.79
C GLN A 295 4.47 6.28 20.22
N ARG A 296 5.61 6.84 20.68
CA ARG A 296 6.96 6.44 20.28
C ARG A 296 7.84 6.21 21.47
N GLU A 297 8.65 5.15 21.39
CA GLU A 297 9.63 4.77 22.39
C GLU A 297 10.95 4.47 21.67
N VAL A 298 12.06 5.02 22.15
CA VAL A 298 13.41 4.67 21.67
C VAL A 298 13.73 3.25 22.11
N ILE A 299 14.03 2.38 21.16
CA ILE A 299 14.39 0.98 21.46
C ILE A 299 15.85 0.64 21.17
N ALA A 300 16.54 1.42 20.34
CA ALA A 300 17.98 1.24 20.09
C ALA A 300 18.61 2.48 19.48
N GLU A 301 19.92 2.62 19.72
CA GLU A 301 20.78 3.63 19.10
C GLU A 301 22.08 2.97 18.59
N PHE A 302 22.53 3.41 17.42
CA PHE A 302 23.77 2.93 16.78
C PHE A 302 24.61 4.13 16.37
N SER A 303 25.92 3.97 16.46
CA SER A 303 26.88 4.98 16.01
C SER A 303 27.88 4.33 15.05
N HIS A 304 28.09 4.94 13.89
CA HIS A 304 29.21 4.59 13.03
C HIS A 304 30.47 5.34 13.52
N PRO A 305 31.60 4.67 13.64
CA PRO A 305 32.86 5.38 13.90
C PRO A 305 33.11 6.36 12.72
N VAL A 306 33.19 7.65 13.06
CA VAL A 306 33.64 8.66 12.09
C VAL A 306 35.09 8.32 11.75
N THR A 307 35.34 7.84 10.55
CA THR A 307 36.71 7.67 10.08
C THR A 307 37.34 9.09 9.96
N PRO A 308 38.35 9.45 10.71
CA PRO A 308 38.99 10.76 10.56
C PRO A 308 39.44 10.92 9.10
N ARG A 309 39.14 12.05 8.49
CA ARG A 309 39.63 12.44 7.16
C ARG A 309 41.12 12.68 7.17
#